data_9bbccb0510fc97f28024765b6ba509da
#
_entry.id   9bbccb0510fc97f28024765b6ba509da
#
_cell.length_a   1.000
_cell.length_b   1.000
_cell.length_c   1.000
_cell.angle_alpha   90.00
_cell.angle_beta   90.00
_cell.angle_gamma   90.00
#
_symmetry.space_group_name_H-M   'P 1'
#
loop_
_entity.id
_entity.type
_entity.pdbx_description
1 polymer ?
#
loop_
_entity_poly.entity_id
_entity_poly.type
_entity_poly.pdbx_seq_one_letter_code
_entity_poly.pdbx_strand_id
1 'polypeptide(L)'
;VEANGNIEEAIKILREKGLKAAEKKASRETTEGLVESYIHPGNRVGVLLELNCETDFVARTDEFQQLAKDITMQIAAAKPEYINREDVPDEVVHEEKEILKSQALKEGKPEHIVEKIVEGRMDKFFSQKCLLEQFFIKDDKKTVDELIKSYIAKLGENIVVRRFTIYLLGQ
;
A
#
# COMPACT_ATOMS: atom_id res chain seq x y z
N VAL A 1 4.14 17.64 25.16
CA VAL A 1 5.13 17.46 26.24
C VAL A 1 6.34 16.68 25.73
N GLU A 2 6.17 15.56 25.01
CA GLU A 2 7.28 14.74 24.52
C GLU A 2 8.14 15.42 23.43
N ALA A 3 7.55 16.30 22.62
CA ALA A 3 8.23 16.99 21.52
C ALA A 3 8.75 18.40 21.89
N ASN A 4 8.66 18.82 23.15
CA ASN A 4 9.14 20.11 23.66
C ASN A 4 8.78 21.34 22.78
N GLY A 5 7.60 21.31 22.14
CA GLY A 5 7.13 22.36 21.23
C GLY A 5 7.65 22.27 19.79
N ASN A 6 8.47 21.26 19.45
CA ASN A 6 8.93 21.00 18.07
C ASN A 6 7.85 20.23 17.29
N ILE A 7 7.32 20.86 16.24
CA ILE A 7 6.23 20.30 15.43
C ILE A 7 6.71 19.06 14.63
N GLU A 8 7.90 19.10 14.05
CA GLU A 8 8.44 17.99 13.26
C GLU A 8 8.66 16.73 14.13
N GLU A 9 9.21 16.93 15.33
CA GLU A 9 9.41 15.86 16.30
C GLU A 9 8.06 15.31 16.82
N ALA A 10 7.06 16.18 17.00
CA ALA A 10 5.70 15.75 17.38
C ALA A 10 5.08 14.86 16.29
N ILE A 11 5.20 15.23 15.02
CA ILE A 11 4.70 14.43 13.88
C ILE A 11 5.39 13.07 13.85
N LYS A 12 6.72 13.03 14.03
CA LYS A 12 7.48 11.77 14.05
C LYS A 12 7.04 10.85 15.18
N ILE A 13 6.92 11.38 16.40
CA ILE A 13 6.45 10.62 17.57
C ILE A 13 5.03 10.08 17.35
N LEU A 14 4.13 10.89 16.78
CA LEU A 14 2.75 10.46 16.48
C LEU A 14 2.72 9.37 15.42
N ARG A 15 3.56 9.46 14.40
CA ARG A 15 3.70 8.45 13.36
C ARG A 15 4.19 7.11 13.95
N GLU A 16 5.26 7.13 14.76
CA GLU A 16 5.79 5.93 15.43
C GLU A 16 4.75 5.29 16.37
N LYS A 17 4.03 6.10 17.15
CA LYS A 17 2.96 5.60 18.03
C LYS A 17 1.80 5.00 17.21
N GLY A 18 1.45 5.60 16.09
CA GLY A 18 0.43 5.10 15.17
C GLY A 18 0.80 3.75 14.58
N LEU A 19 2.05 3.59 14.11
CA LEU A 19 2.56 2.32 13.60
C LEU A 19 2.50 1.21 14.65
N LYS A 20 2.98 1.46 15.87
CA LYS A 20 2.91 0.50 16.99
C LYS A 20 1.47 0.15 17.38
N ALA A 21 0.54 1.10 17.29
CA ALA A 21 -0.88 0.85 17.57
C ALA A 21 -1.52 -0.04 16.48
N ALA A 22 -1.14 0.14 15.22
CA ALA A 22 -1.59 -0.69 14.10
C ALA A 22 -1.04 -2.12 14.21
N GLU A 23 0.26 -2.29 14.49
CA GLU A 23 0.87 -3.61 14.68
C GLU A 23 0.15 -4.46 15.74
N LYS A 24 -0.23 -3.85 16.87
CA LYS A 24 -0.98 -4.54 17.94
C LYS A 24 -2.37 -5.02 17.52
N LYS A 25 -2.91 -4.48 16.44
CA LYS A 25 -4.25 -4.79 15.94
C LYS A 25 -4.22 -5.67 14.69
N ALA A 26 -3.06 -5.85 14.06
CA ALA A 26 -2.91 -6.55 12.77
C ALA A 26 -3.45 -7.99 12.76
N SER A 27 -3.49 -8.67 13.93
CA SER A 27 -4.03 -10.03 14.06
C SER A 27 -5.53 -10.09 14.34
N ARG A 28 -6.22 -8.94 14.48
CA ARG A 28 -7.66 -8.93 14.74
C ARG A 28 -8.44 -9.20 13.47
N GLU A 29 -9.48 -10.01 13.59
CA GLU A 29 -10.35 -10.34 12.47
C GLU A 29 -11.10 -9.09 11.97
N THR A 30 -11.21 -8.97 10.64
CA THR A 30 -11.90 -7.89 9.96
C THR A 30 -12.97 -8.48 9.04
N THR A 31 -14.18 -8.69 9.59
CA THR A 31 -15.30 -9.32 8.89
C THR A 31 -16.33 -8.31 8.38
N GLU A 32 -16.27 -7.09 8.86
CA GLU A 32 -17.09 -5.97 8.43
C GLU A 32 -16.32 -5.06 7.48
N GLY A 33 -16.95 -4.03 6.93
CA GLY A 33 -16.32 -3.09 6.00
C GLY A 33 -17.27 -2.59 4.93
N LEU A 34 -16.73 -2.23 3.77
CA LEU A 34 -17.50 -1.80 2.62
C LEU A 34 -16.86 -2.21 1.30
N VAL A 35 -17.65 -2.22 0.24
CA VAL A 35 -17.20 -2.29 -1.15
C VAL A 35 -17.33 -0.89 -1.75
N GLU A 36 -16.20 -0.30 -2.14
CA GLU A 36 -16.14 1.02 -2.79
C GLU A 36 -15.88 0.84 -4.29
N SER A 37 -16.46 1.73 -5.09
CA SER A 37 -16.25 1.77 -6.53
C SER A 37 -15.75 3.14 -6.99
N TYR A 38 -14.88 3.14 -7.97
CA TYR A 38 -14.40 4.36 -8.61
C TYR A 38 -14.33 4.21 -10.12
N ILE A 39 -15.03 5.07 -10.83
CA ILE A 39 -14.91 5.19 -12.29
C ILE A 39 -14.16 6.49 -12.61
N HIS A 40 -13.00 6.36 -13.24
CA HIS A 40 -12.19 7.52 -13.60
C HIS A 40 -12.88 8.35 -14.69
N PRO A 41 -12.82 9.69 -14.66
CA PRO A 41 -13.33 10.54 -15.72
C PRO A 41 -12.88 10.06 -17.11
N GLY A 42 -13.83 9.99 -18.05
CA GLY A 42 -13.61 9.38 -19.36
C GLY A 42 -13.99 7.89 -19.45
N ASN A 43 -14.43 7.27 -18.35
CA ASN A 43 -15.02 5.91 -18.28
C ASN A 43 -14.14 4.79 -18.89
N ARG A 44 -12.82 4.95 -18.82
CA ARG A 44 -11.86 3.97 -19.35
C ARG A 44 -11.16 3.13 -18.27
N VAL A 45 -11.27 3.55 -17.02
CA VAL A 45 -10.72 2.87 -15.84
C VAL A 45 -11.81 2.76 -14.78
N GLY A 46 -12.06 1.57 -14.32
CA GLY A 46 -12.97 1.28 -13.20
C GLY A 46 -12.25 0.45 -12.14
N VAL A 47 -12.55 0.74 -10.87
CA VAL A 47 -12.01 0.01 -9.72
C VAL A 47 -13.14 -0.41 -8.80
N LEU A 48 -13.08 -1.65 -8.31
CA LEU A 48 -13.83 -2.12 -7.16
C LEU A 48 -12.84 -2.49 -6.06
N LEU A 49 -13.09 -2.05 -4.84
CA LEU A 49 -12.28 -2.31 -3.65
C LEU A 49 -13.15 -2.87 -2.54
N GLU A 50 -12.73 -3.96 -1.91
CA GLU A 50 -13.24 -4.42 -0.61
C GLU A 50 -12.23 -4.00 0.46
N LEU A 51 -12.66 -3.07 1.35
CA LEU A 51 -11.90 -2.59 2.50
C LEU A 51 -12.62 -3.03 3.76
N ASN A 52 -11.93 -3.81 4.61
CA ASN A 52 -12.51 -4.41 5.79
C ASN A 52 -12.02 -3.74 7.08
N CYS A 53 -12.88 -3.79 8.11
CA CYS A 53 -12.62 -3.37 9.48
C CYS A 53 -13.28 -4.36 10.47
N GLU A 54 -13.12 -4.11 11.78
CA GLU A 54 -13.64 -5.03 12.81
C GLU A 54 -15.17 -4.93 12.97
N THR A 55 -15.74 -3.70 12.87
CA THR A 55 -17.18 -3.45 13.12
C THR A 55 -17.86 -2.63 12.03
N ASP A 56 -19.18 -2.81 11.89
CA ASP A 56 -20.01 -2.01 10.99
C ASP A 56 -20.12 -0.54 11.45
N PHE A 57 -19.88 -0.25 12.73
CA PHE A 57 -19.84 1.11 13.24
C PHE A 57 -18.70 1.91 12.60
N VAL A 58 -17.50 1.34 12.53
CA VAL A 58 -16.35 1.98 11.86
C VAL A 58 -16.58 2.06 10.36
N ALA A 59 -17.10 1.01 9.73
CA ALA A 59 -17.40 0.99 8.30
C ALA A 59 -18.31 2.15 7.85
N ARG A 60 -19.20 2.64 8.72
CA ARG A 60 -20.14 3.73 8.44
C ARG A 60 -19.57 5.12 8.69
N THR A 61 -18.38 5.26 9.27
CA THR A 61 -17.78 6.57 9.53
C THR A 61 -17.35 7.25 8.23
N ASP A 62 -17.46 8.58 8.19
CA ASP A 62 -17.00 9.38 7.05
C ASP A 62 -15.50 9.17 6.78
N GLU A 63 -14.71 9.00 7.84
CA GLU A 63 -13.27 8.75 7.75
C GLU A 63 -12.96 7.42 7.05
N PHE A 64 -13.65 6.34 7.41
CA PHE A 64 -13.43 5.04 6.77
C PHE A 64 -13.86 5.06 5.29
N GLN A 65 -15.02 5.67 5.00
CA GLN A 65 -15.50 5.85 3.63
C GLN A 65 -14.52 6.72 2.81
N GLN A 66 -13.95 7.77 3.41
CA GLN A 66 -12.96 8.61 2.74
C GLN A 66 -11.68 7.82 2.44
N LEU A 67 -11.21 6.98 3.38
CA LEU A 67 -10.07 6.10 3.16
C LEU A 67 -10.32 5.15 1.98
N ALA A 68 -11.50 4.53 1.92
CA ALA A 68 -11.87 3.63 0.82
C ALA A 68 -11.83 4.36 -0.55
N LYS A 69 -12.38 5.58 -0.62
CA LYS A 69 -12.32 6.44 -1.82
C LYS A 69 -10.88 6.80 -2.19
N ASP A 70 -10.05 7.10 -1.22
CA ASP A 70 -8.65 7.46 -1.45
C ASP A 70 -7.86 6.26 -2.00
N ILE A 71 -8.10 5.05 -1.46
CA ILE A 71 -7.46 3.82 -1.95
C ILE A 71 -7.97 3.46 -3.35
N THR A 72 -9.26 3.59 -3.67
CA THR A 72 -9.75 3.32 -5.03
C THR A 72 -9.17 4.27 -6.06
N MET A 73 -8.99 5.55 -5.72
CA MET A 73 -8.29 6.51 -6.59
C MET A 73 -6.82 6.17 -6.76
N GLN A 74 -6.13 5.74 -5.69
CA GLN A 74 -4.76 5.25 -5.75
C GLN A 74 -4.63 4.09 -6.73
N ILE A 75 -5.51 3.08 -6.60
CA ILE A 75 -5.52 1.91 -7.47
C ILE A 75 -5.75 2.30 -8.94
N ALA A 76 -6.70 3.20 -9.19
CA ALA A 76 -6.98 3.67 -10.56
C ALA A 76 -5.78 4.40 -11.19
N ALA A 77 -5.05 5.19 -10.40
CA ALA A 77 -3.91 5.98 -10.87
C ALA A 77 -2.65 5.14 -11.04
N ALA A 78 -2.29 4.34 -10.03
CA ALA A 78 -1.02 3.63 -9.96
C ALA A 78 -1.10 2.18 -10.48
N LYS A 79 -2.30 1.63 -10.65
CA LYS A 79 -2.57 0.30 -11.23
C LYS A 79 -1.71 -0.81 -10.62
N PRO A 80 -1.76 -1.01 -9.29
CA PRO A 80 -1.06 -2.13 -8.66
C PRO A 80 -1.61 -3.46 -9.17
N GLU A 81 -0.78 -4.49 -9.16
CA GLU A 81 -1.16 -5.85 -9.53
C GLU A 81 -1.44 -6.72 -8.31
N TYR A 82 -0.81 -6.38 -7.17
CA TYR A 82 -0.89 -7.12 -5.92
C TYR A 82 -1.21 -6.17 -4.76
N ILE A 83 -1.66 -6.71 -3.63
CA ILE A 83 -1.88 -5.91 -2.43
C ILE A 83 -0.55 -5.69 -1.69
N ASN A 84 0.19 -6.78 -1.44
CA ASN A 84 1.47 -6.79 -0.72
C ASN A 84 2.50 -7.69 -1.41
N ARG A 85 3.73 -7.78 -0.89
CA ARG A 85 4.81 -8.60 -1.47
C ARG A 85 4.51 -10.08 -1.45
N GLU A 86 3.83 -10.53 -0.39
CA GLU A 86 3.50 -11.94 -0.17
C GLU A 86 2.47 -12.46 -1.16
N ASP A 87 1.72 -11.55 -1.82
CA ASP A 87 0.75 -11.91 -2.87
C ASP A 87 1.40 -12.10 -4.24
N VAL A 88 2.67 -11.69 -4.40
CA VAL A 88 3.39 -11.87 -5.67
C VAL A 88 3.82 -13.32 -5.80
N PRO A 89 3.43 -14.04 -6.88
CA PRO A 89 3.83 -15.43 -7.07
C PRO A 89 5.36 -15.59 -7.08
N ASP A 90 5.86 -16.66 -6.46
CA ASP A 90 7.30 -16.95 -6.36
C ASP A 90 7.97 -17.03 -7.75
N GLU A 91 7.24 -17.54 -8.74
CA GLU A 91 7.74 -17.61 -10.13
C GLU A 91 8.00 -16.21 -10.70
N VAL A 92 7.07 -15.25 -10.43
CA VAL A 92 7.23 -13.86 -10.91
C VAL A 92 8.41 -13.18 -10.22
N VAL A 93 8.56 -13.39 -8.92
CA VAL A 93 9.70 -12.86 -8.14
C VAL A 93 11.01 -13.44 -8.65
N HIS A 94 11.05 -14.74 -8.93
CA HIS A 94 12.26 -15.41 -9.44
C HIS A 94 12.61 -14.91 -10.83
N GLU A 95 11.65 -14.85 -11.75
CA GLU A 95 11.84 -14.38 -13.12
C GLU A 95 12.37 -12.95 -13.14
N GLU A 96 11.76 -12.05 -12.37
CA GLU A 96 12.21 -10.65 -12.29
C GLU A 96 13.64 -10.55 -11.73
N LYS A 97 13.99 -11.33 -10.70
CA LYS A 97 15.36 -11.38 -10.17
C LYS A 97 16.37 -11.80 -11.23
N GLU A 98 16.09 -12.82 -12.02
CA GLU A 98 16.99 -13.29 -13.09
C GLU A 98 17.14 -12.23 -14.20
N ILE A 99 16.05 -11.56 -14.57
CA ILE A 99 16.09 -10.44 -15.52
C ILE A 99 16.99 -9.31 -14.99
N LEU A 100 16.78 -8.89 -13.76
CA LEU A 100 17.54 -7.81 -13.12
C LEU A 100 19.01 -8.17 -12.96
N LYS A 101 19.33 -9.44 -12.63
CA LYS A 101 20.70 -9.95 -12.56
C LYS A 101 21.40 -9.90 -13.92
N SER A 102 20.71 -10.39 -14.96
CA SER A 102 21.21 -10.34 -16.34
C SER A 102 21.47 -8.89 -16.79
N GLN A 103 20.58 -7.96 -16.47
CA GLN A 103 20.75 -6.54 -16.78
C GLN A 103 21.97 -5.96 -16.08
N ALA A 104 22.13 -6.21 -14.77
CA ALA A 104 23.26 -5.69 -14.00
C ALA A 104 24.61 -6.18 -14.55
N LEU A 105 24.70 -7.46 -14.94
CA LEU A 105 25.90 -8.03 -15.56
C LEU A 105 26.20 -7.40 -16.92
N LYS A 106 25.17 -7.20 -17.77
CA LYS A 106 25.31 -6.53 -19.08
C LYS A 106 25.73 -5.06 -18.95
N GLU A 107 25.33 -4.39 -17.86
CA GLU A 107 25.80 -3.04 -17.51
C GLU A 107 27.25 -3.00 -17.02
N GLY A 108 27.93 -4.13 -16.97
CA GLY A 108 29.32 -4.24 -16.52
C GLY A 108 29.50 -4.10 -15.01
N LYS A 109 28.46 -4.36 -14.23
CA LYS A 109 28.56 -4.32 -12.76
C LYS A 109 29.42 -5.50 -12.26
N PRO A 110 30.33 -5.27 -11.30
CA PRO A 110 31.12 -6.35 -10.70
C PRO A 110 30.20 -7.40 -10.03
N GLU A 111 30.52 -8.68 -10.24
CA GLU A 111 29.69 -9.81 -9.77
C GLU A 111 29.40 -9.76 -8.27
N HIS A 112 30.38 -9.34 -7.46
CA HIS A 112 30.24 -9.26 -5.99
C HIS A 112 29.26 -8.21 -5.49
N ILE A 113 28.79 -7.29 -6.36
CA ILE A 113 27.78 -6.27 -6.00
C ILE A 113 26.43 -6.49 -6.70
N VAL A 114 26.37 -7.44 -7.65
CA VAL A 114 25.15 -7.69 -8.45
C VAL A 114 23.98 -8.03 -7.55
N GLU A 115 24.15 -8.89 -6.55
CA GLU A 115 23.07 -9.27 -5.62
C GLU A 115 22.47 -8.05 -4.93
N LYS A 116 23.30 -7.17 -4.40
CA LYS A 116 22.84 -5.94 -3.73
C LYS A 116 22.11 -4.99 -4.68
N ILE A 117 22.56 -4.92 -5.94
CA ILE A 117 21.87 -4.14 -6.98
C ILE A 117 20.49 -4.74 -7.29
N VAL A 118 20.42 -6.07 -7.40
CA VAL A 118 19.17 -6.79 -7.63
C VAL A 118 18.19 -6.56 -6.49
N GLU A 119 18.62 -6.67 -5.23
CA GLU A 119 17.76 -6.36 -4.06
C GLU A 119 17.17 -4.95 -4.14
N GLY A 120 17.97 -3.93 -4.39
CA GLY A 120 17.48 -2.55 -4.51
C GLY A 120 16.55 -2.34 -5.71
N ARG A 121 16.75 -3.08 -6.81
CA ARG A 121 15.85 -3.05 -7.97
C ARG A 121 14.57 -3.82 -7.70
N MET A 122 14.61 -4.91 -6.94
CA MET A 122 13.43 -5.64 -6.49
C MET A 122 12.56 -4.80 -5.55
N ASP A 123 13.14 -4.00 -4.66
CA ASP A 123 12.37 -3.05 -3.85
C ASP A 123 11.61 -2.06 -4.73
N LYS A 124 12.22 -1.59 -5.81
CA LYS A 124 11.55 -0.74 -6.79
C LYS A 124 10.43 -1.48 -7.52
N PHE A 125 10.63 -2.73 -7.88
CA PHE A 125 9.60 -3.59 -8.48
C PHE A 125 8.39 -3.70 -7.54
N PHE A 126 8.59 -4.07 -6.28
CA PHE A 126 7.52 -4.18 -5.31
C PHE A 126 6.81 -2.84 -5.07
N SER A 127 7.55 -1.74 -4.96
CA SER A 127 6.95 -0.41 -4.79
C SER A 127 6.11 0.06 -5.99
N GLN A 128 6.28 -0.55 -7.16
CA GLN A 128 5.45 -0.28 -8.34
C GLN A 128 4.25 -1.22 -8.45
N LYS A 129 4.43 -2.52 -8.09
CA LYS A 129 3.45 -3.57 -8.28
C LYS A 129 2.53 -3.81 -7.08
N CYS A 130 2.99 -3.54 -5.86
CA CYS A 130 2.25 -3.81 -4.63
C CYS A 130 1.61 -2.54 -4.09
N LEU A 131 0.29 -2.55 -3.95
CA LEU A 131 -0.51 -1.40 -3.50
C LEU A 131 0.02 -0.78 -2.21
N LEU A 132 0.29 -1.61 -1.19
CA LEU A 132 0.68 -1.14 0.13
C LEU A 132 2.04 -0.44 0.15
N GLU A 133 2.92 -0.76 -0.81
CA GLU A 133 4.25 -0.16 -0.93
C GLU A 133 4.30 1.08 -1.83
N GLN A 134 3.23 1.36 -2.58
CA GLN A 134 3.15 2.56 -3.40
C GLN A 134 3.08 3.81 -2.54
N PHE A 135 3.75 4.87 -2.97
CA PHE A 135 3.53 6.19 -2.38
C PHE A 135 2.12 6.69 -2.68
N PHE A 136 1.49 7.30 -1.68
CA PHE A 136 0.13 7.77 -1.79
C PHE A 136 0.05 8.97 -2.75
N ILE A 137 -0.84 8.90 -3.74
CA ILE A 137 -0.95 9.92 -4.81
C ILE A 137 -1.27 11.34 -4.33
N LYS A 138 -1.86 11.48 -3.12
CA LYS A 138 -2.17 12.78 -2.51
C LYS A 138 -1.11 13.24 -1.52
N ASP A 139 -0.16 12.38 -1.14
CA ASP A 139 0.92 12.69 -0.20
C ASP A 139 2.09 11.72 -0.41
N ASP A 140 3.07 12.13 -1.20
CA ASP A 140 4.26 11.35 -1.60
C ASP A 140 5.26 11.10 -0.44
N LYS A 141 4.96 11.58 0.77
CA LYS A 141 5.79 11.35 1.97
C LYS A 141 5.40 10.11 2.74
N LYS A 142 4.33 9.43 2.34
CA LYS A 142 3.86 8.20 2.98
C LYS A 142 3.40 7.18 1.96
N THR A 143 3.54 5.92 2.30
CA THR A 143 3.00 4.80 1.52
C THR A 143 1.52 4.60 1.83
N VAL A 144 0.85 3.79 0.99
CA VAL A 144 -0.55 3.37 1.25
C VAL A 144 -0.64 2.58 2.56
N ASP A 145 0.35 1.73 2.86
CA ASP A 145 0.42 1.02 4.15
C ASP A 145 0.45 1.98 5.33
N GLU A 146 1.31 3.01 5.27
CA GLU A 146 1.39 4.04 6.31
C GLU A 146 0.10 4.87 6.43
N LEU A 147 -0.57 5.13 5.31
CA LEU A 147 -1.88 5.76 5.30
C LEU A 147 -2.89 4.90 6.08
N ILE A 148 -3.01 3.61 5.74
CA ILE A 148 -3.93 2.69 6.41
C ILE A 148 -3.61 2.60 7.91
N LYS A 149 -2.34 2.43 8.29
CA LYS A 149 -1.89 2.39 9.69
C LYS A 149 -2.26 3.66 10.46
N SER A 150 -2.23 4.81 9.81
CA SER A 150 -2.67 6.07 10.41
C SER A 150 -4.17 6.07 10.73
N TYR A 151 -4.99 5.46 9.87
CA TYR A 151 -6.43 5.30 10.09
C TYR A 151 -6.73 4.23 11.16
N ILE A 152 -5.97 3.13 11.21
CA ILE A 152 -6.05 2.14 12.29
C ILE A 152 -5.79 2.80 13.65
N ALA A 153 -4.79 3.68 13.73
CA ALA A 153 -4.50 4.42 14.95
C ALA A 153 -5.63 5.39 15.32
N LYS A 154 -6.23 6.06 14.34
CA LYS A 154 -7.29 7.06 14.51
C LYS A 154 -8.62 6.42 14.89
N LEU A 155 -9.03 5.38 14.15
CA LEU A 155 -10.33 4.74 14.31
C LEU A 155 -10.34 3.66 15.40
N GLY A 156 -9.16 3.17 15.81
CA GLY A 156 -9.03 2.21 16.90
C GLY A 156 -9.27 0.76 16.50
N GLU A 157 -9.52 0.45 15.24
CA GLU A 157 -9.78 -0.87 14.70
C GLU A 157 -8.73 -1.27 13.65
N ASN A 158 -8.55 -2.58 13.44
CA ASN A 158 -7.78 -3.10 12.33
C ASN A 158 -8.50 -2.79 11.01
N ILE A 159 -7.73 -2.46 9.97
CA ILE A 159 -8.24 -2.15 8.63
C ILE A 159 -7.39 -2.90 7.62
N VAL A 160 -8.02 -3.63 6.71
CA VAL A 160 -7.36 -4.47 5.73
C VAL A 160 -7.95 -4.26 4.34
N VAL A 161 -7.09 -4.07 3.36
CA VAL A 161 -7.48 -4.21 1.95
C VAL A 161 -7.65 -5.70 1.68
N ARG A 162 -8.89 -6.14 1.52
CA ARG A 162 -9.18 -7.57 1.30
C ARG A 162 -8.90 -8.00 -0.12
N ARG A 163 -9.37 -7.21 -1.08
CA ARG A 163 -9.18 -7.40 -2.52
C ARG A 163 -9.57 -6.16 -3.31
N PHE A 164 -9.08 -6.09 -4.53
CA PHE A 164 -9.54 -5.11 -5.51
C PHE A 164 -9.55 -5.73 -6.92
N THR A 165 -10.28 -5.07 -7.82
CA THR A 165 -10.28 -5.39 -9.25
C THR A 165 -10.21 -4.09 -10.04
N ILE A 166 -9.40 -4.10 -11.10
CA ILE A 166 -9.25 -3.00 -12.04
C ILE A 166 -9.83 -3.42 -13.38
N TYR A 167 -10.69 -2.60 -13.94
CA TYR A 167 -11.16 -2.73 -15.32
C TYR A 167 -10.51 -1.63 -16.15
N LEU A 168 -9.80 -2.04 -17.19
CA LEU A 168 -9.20 -1.15 -18.17
C LEU A 168 -9.85 -1.40 -19.51
N LEU A 169 -10.40 -0.35 -20.14
CA LEU A 169 -11.04 -0.49 -21.44
C LEU A 169 -10.00 -0.94 -22.49
N GLY A 170 -10.26 -2.11 -23.12
CA GLY A 170 -9.40 -2.68 -24.15
C GLY A 170 -8.32 -3.64 -23.63
N GLN A 171 -8.38 -4.03 -22.35
CA GLN A 171 -7.52 -5.07 -21.76
C GLN A 171 -8.37 -6.17 -21.14
#